data_5a4bda97d6211581368fa4040729deed
#
_entry.id   5a4bda97d6211581368fa4040729deed
#
_cell.length_a   1.000
_cell.length_b   1.000
_cell.length_c   1.000
_cell.angle_alpha   90.00
_cell.angle_beta   90.00
_cell.angle_gamma   90.00
#
_symmetry.space_group_name_H-M   'P 1'
#
loop_
_entity.id
_entity.type
_entity.pdbx_description
1 polymer ?
#
loop_
_entity_poly.entity_id
_entity_poly.type
_entity_poly.pdbx_seq_one_letter_code
_entity_poly.pdbx_strand_id
1 'polypeptide(L)'
;MSTGTQTEVVMPQMGVSVAEGTITKWLRQVGDPIARDEPLLEISTDKVDTEVPSPAEGVVTQILVAEGETVEVGTVIATIGP
;
A
#
# COMPACT_ATOMS: atom_id res chain seq x y z
N MET A 1 25.98 4.37 -4.36
CA MET A 1 25.34 4.06 -4.08
C MET A 1 24.52 3.79 -3.34
N SER A 2 24.17 3.40 -2.99
CA SER A 2 23.30 3.10 -2.41
C SER A 2 22.82 3.25 -1.88
N THR A 3 22.39 3.49 -1.72
CA THR A 3 21.80 3.73 -1.18
C THR A 3 20.84 3.27 -0.40
N GLY A 4 20.10 3.46 0.06
CA GLY A 4 19.12 2.93 0.91
C GLY A 4 18.31 1.88 0.25
N THR A 5 17.73 1.03 1.03
CA THR A 5 16.89 -0.04 0.55
C THR A 5 15.44 0.43 0.59
N GLN A 6 14.73 0.24 -0.51
CA GLN A 6 13.31 0.54 -0.54
C GLN A 6 12.51 -0.67 -0.11
N THR A 7 11.43 -0.42 0.59
CA THR A 7 10.51 -1.46 1.03
C THR A 7 9.31 -1.44 0.09
N GLU A 8 8.98 -2.59 -0.47
CA GLU A 8 7.81 -2.71 -1.32
C GLU A 8 6.57 -2.92 -0.47
N VAL A 9 5.52 -2.19 -0.79
CA VAL A 9 4.21 -2.38 -0.17
C VAL A 9 3.40 -3.21 -1.15
N VAL A 10 2.98 -4.38 -0.71
CA VAL A 10 2.19 -5.27 -1.57
C VAL A 10 0.77 -5.31 -1.06
N MET A 11 -0.15 -5.63 -1.97
CA MET A 11 -1.54 -5.83 -1.61
C MET A 11 -1.64 -7.03 -0.67
N PRO A 12 -2.02 -6.82 0.60
CA PRO A 12 -2.09 -7.93 1.55
C PRO A 12 -3.35 -8.75 1.33
N GLN A 13 -3.32 -9.97 1.80
CA GLN A 13 -4.49 -10.83 1.73
C GLN A 13 -5.46 -10.43 2.84
N MET A 14 -6.66 -10.05 2.45
CA MET A 14 -7.64 -9.51 3.38
C MET A 14 -8.59 -10.57 3.93
N GLY A 15 -8.46 -11.81 3.47
CA GLY A 15 -9.29 -12.90 3.94
C GLY A 15 -9.07 -14.12 3.08
N VAL A 16 -9.69 -15.23 3.49
CA VAL A 16 -9.44 -16.53 2.86
C VAL A 16 -9.88 -16.57 1.41
N SER A 17 -10.95 -15.87 1.10
CA SER A 17 -11.53 -15.89 -0.24
C SER A 17 -11.31 -14.60 -1.01
N VAL A 18 -10.46 -13.71 -0.50
CA VAL A 18 -10.22 -12.42 -1.15
C VAL A 18 -8.94 -12.53 -1.96
N ALA A 19 -9.06 -12.38 -3.27
CA ALA A 19 -7.94 -12.44 -4.19
C ALA A 19 -7.55 -11.08 -4.73
N GLU A 20 -8.40 -10.07 -4.57
CA GLU A 20 -8.14 -8.73 -5.11
C GLU A 20 -8.89 -7.70 -4.30
N GLY A 21 -8.50 -6.45 -4.47
CA GLY A 21 -9.17 -5.34 -3.83
C GLY A 21 -9.07 -4.09 -4.68
N THR A 22 -9.98 -3.16 -4.45
CA THR A 22 -10.01 -1.89 -5.17
C THR A 22 -9.49 -0.81 -4.23
N ILE A 23 -8.57 0.00 -4.72
CA ILE A 23 -8.02 1.10 -3.95
C ILE A 23 -9.04 2.23 -3.93
N THR A 24 -9.54 2.55 -2.74
CA THR A 24 -10.57 3.57 -2.60
C THR A 24 -9.97 4.92 -2.29
N LYS A 25 -8.85 4.95 -1.55
CA LYS A 25 -8.25 6.22 -1.17
C LYS A 25 -6.80 6.02 -0.76
N TRP A 26 -5.94 6.94 -1.20
CA TRP A 26 -4.56 7.02 -0.72
C TRP A 26 -4.52 8.02 0.43
N LEU A 27 -4.02 7.58 1.57
CA LEU A 27 -3.93 8.42 2.77
C LEU A 27 -2.59 9.15 2.85
N ARG A 28 -1.61 8.70 2.08
CA ARG A 28 -0.30 9.34 1.94
C ARG A 28 0.02 9.43 0.46
N GLN A 29 0.88 10.36 0.11
CA GLN A 29 1.27 10.57 -1.28
C GLN A 29 2.77 10.49 -1.41
N VAL A 30 3.26 10.44 -2.67
CA VAL A 30 4.69 10.44 -2.92
C VAL A 30 5.32 11.66 -2.26
N GLY A 31 6.36 11.41 -1.49
CA GLY A 31 7.06 12.46 -0.75
C GLY A 31 6.60 12.62 0.70
N ASP A 32 5.50 11.97 1.07
CA ASP A 32 5.00 12.07 2.44
C ASP A 32 5.74 11.11 3.36
N PRO A 33 6.06 11.56 4.57
CA PRO A 33 6.61 10.63 5.57
C PRO A 33 5.51 9.73 6.09
N ILE A 34 5.90 8.51 6.45
CA ILE A 34 4.97 7.57 7.03
C ILE A 34 5.69 6.76 8.11
N ALA A 35 5.00 6.49 9.20
CA ALA A 35 5.53 5.65 10.25
C ALA A 35 5.07 4.22 10.05
N ARG A 36 5.80 3.31 10.66
CA ARG A 36 5.43 1.90 10.62
C ARG A 36 4.04 1.73 11.22
N ASP A 37 3.23 0.91 10.59
CA ASP A 37 1.85 0.60 11.00
C ASP A 37 0.86 1.74 10.82
N GLU A 38 1.29 2.90 10.30
CA GLU A 38 0.34 3.94 9.95
C GLU A 38 -0.44 3.53 8.70
N PRO A 39 -1.72 3.87 8.64
CA PRO A 39 -2.50 3.54 7.44
C PRO A 39 -1.97 4.32 6.24
N LEU A 40 -1.67 3.59 5.17
CA LEU A 40 -1.11 4.13 3.96
C LEU A 40 -2.19 4.40 2.92
N LEU A 41 -3.15 3.50 2.82
CA LEU A 41 -4.26 3.62 1.88
C LEU A 41 -5.44 2.81 2.38
N GLU A 42 -6.60 3.05 1.76
CA GLU A 42 -7.80 2.30 2.03
C GLU A 42 -8.15 1.43 0.83
N ILE A 43 -8.57 0.22 1.11
CA ILE A 43 -8.92 -0.76 0.09
C ILE A 43 -10.30 -1.31 0.39
N SER A 44 -11.08 -1.52 -0.66
CA SER A 44 -12.38 -2.15 -0.57
C SER A 44 -12.35 -3.47 -1.31
N THR A 45 -12.87 -4.50 -0.67
CA THR A 45 -13.08 -5.79 -1.31
C THR A 45 -14.58 -6.06 -1.33
N ASP A 46 -14.99 -7.15 -1.96
CA ASP A 46 -16.42 -7.51 -1.97
C ASP A 46 -16.91 -7.97 -0.60
N LYS A 47 -16.00 -8.11 0.38
CA LYS A 47 -16.36 -8.55 1.72
C LYS A 47 -16.22 -7.44 2.75
N VAL A 48 -15.13 -6.66 2.70
CA VAL A 48 -14.81 -5.67 3.73
C VAL A 48 -14.09 -4.48 3.13
N ASP A 49 -14.18 -3.36 3.82
CA ASP A 49 -13.34 -2.19 3.58
C ASP A 49 -12.32 -2.16 4.70
N THR A 50 -11.06 -1.92 4.36
CA THR A 50 -10.01 -1.90 5.36
C THR A 50 -8.88 -0.97 4.94
N GLU A 51 -8.01 -0.67 5.89
CA GLU A 51 -6.82 0.13 5.64
C GLU A 51 -5.62 -0.78 5.57
N VAL A 52 -4.66 -0.42 4.73
CA VAL A 52 -3.40 -1.14 4.62
C VAL A 52 -2.35 -0.36 5.40
N PRO A 53 -1.79 -0.93 6.46
CA PRO A 53 -0.75 -0.24 7.22
C PRO A 53 0.58 -0.32 6.48
N SER A 54 1.44 0.67 6.75
CA SER A 54 2.77 0.67 6.17
C SER A 54 3.62 -0.43 6.83
N PRO A 55 4.38 -1.19 6.03
CA PRO A 55 5.25 -2.22 6.59
C PRO A 55 6.54 -1.65 7.19
N ALA A 56 6.82 -0.38 6.96
CA ALA A 56 8.06 0.23 7.43
C ALA A 56 7.89 1.72 7.57
N GLU A 57 8.77 2.36 8.32
CA GLU A 57 8.79 3.80 8.40
C GLU A 57 9.72 4.36 7.32
N GLY A 58 9.42 5.55 6.86
CA GLY A 58 10.22 6.20 5.84
C GLY A 58 9.41 7.22 5.08
N VAL A 59 9.69 7.35 3.79
CA VAL A 59 9.01 8.28 2.90
C VAL A 59 8.46 7.49 1.72
N VAL A 60 7.23 7.79 1.34
CA VAL A 60 6.63 7.16 0.17
C VAL A 60 7.38 7.65 -1.07
N THR A 61 8.03 6.74 -1.77
CA THR A 61 8.84 7.10 -2.94
C THR A 61 8.10 6.90 -4.25
N GLN A 62 7.19 5.93 -4.30
CA GLN A 62 6.40 5.67 -5.50
C GLN A 62 5.04 5.13 -5.12
N ILE A 63 4.05 5.52 -5.91
CA ILE A 63 2.71 4.94 -5.87
C ILE A 63 2.49 4.35 -7.26
N LEU A 64 2.32 3.03 -7.32
CA LEU A 64 2.28 2.31 -8.57
C LEU A 64 0.87 2.07 -9.08
N VAL A 65 -0.14 2.33 -8.24
CA VAL A 65 -1.55 2.15 -8.62
C VAL A 65 -2.33 3.35 -8.13
N ALA A 66 -3.37 3.71 -8.86
CA ALA A 66 -4.17 4.88 -8.56
C ALA A 66 -5.44 4.51 -7.82
N GLU A 67 -6.08 5.51 -7.23
CA GLU A 67 -7.41 5.32 -6.64
C GLU A 67 -8.35 4.84 -7.72
N GLY A 68 -9.20 3.88 -7.34
CA GLY A 68 -10.15 3.30 -8.28
C GLY A 68 -9.63 2.07 -8.99
N GLU A 69 -8.34 1.77 -8.89
CA GLU A 69 -7.80 0.57 -9.54
C GLU A 69 -8.01 -0.66 -8.67
N THR A 70 -8.27 -1.78 -9.33
CA THR A 70 -8.38 -3.08 -8.68
C THR A 70 -7.07 -3.81 -8.87
N VAL A 71 -6.51 -4.33 -7.78
CA VAL A 71 -5.24 -5.04 -7.81
C VAL A 71 -5.37 -6.38 -7.13
N GLU A 72 -4.55 -7.31 -7.56
CA GLU A 72 -4.54 -8.65 -6.98
C GLU A 72 -3.63 -8.70 -5.76
N VAL A 73 -3.92 -9.63 -4.86
CA VAL A 73 -3.07 -9.89 -3.70
C VAL A 73 -1.65 -10.20 -4.18
N GLY A 74 -0.67 -9.58 -3.54
CA GLY A 74 0.72 -9.76 -3.92
C GLY A 74 1.25 -8.74 -4.92
N THR A 75 0.38 -7.90 -5.47
CA THR A 75 0.82 -6.84 -6.39
C THR A 75 1.53 -5.75 -5.61
N VAL A 76 2.67 -5.30 -6.11
CA VAL A 76 3.39 -4.17 -5.51
C VAL A 76 2.61 -2.91 -5.82
N ILE A 77 2.16 -2.21 -4.79
CA ILE A 77 1.29 -1.04 -4.96
C ILE A 77 2.00 0.26 -4.66
N ALA A 78 3.08 0.20 -3.90
CA ALA A 78 3.85 1.40 -3.56
C ALA A 78 5.22 0.98 -3.06
N THR A 79 6.13 1.96 -2.95
CA THR A 79 7.43 1.72 -2.34
C THR A 79 7.69 2.80 -1.30
N ILE A 80 8.44 2.43 -0.27
CA ILE A 80 8.81 3.32 0.82
C ILE A 80 10.32 3.32 0.92
N GLY A 81 10.89 4.51 0.87
CA GLY A 81 12.33 4.68 1.02
C GLY A 81 12.72 5.03 2.44
N PRO A 82 14.02 5.03 2.71
CA PRO A 82 14.54 5.40 4.02
C PRO A 82 14.37 6.87 4.34
#